data_8168ee0b81d0d8461736ae3dcd5e2235
#
_entry.id   8168ee0b81d0d8461736ae3dcd5e2235
#
_cell.length_a   1.000
_cell.length_b   1.000
_cell.length_c   1.000
_cell.angle_alpha   90.00
_cell.angle_beta   90.00
_cell.angle_gamma   90.00
#
_symmetry.space_group_name_H-M   'P 1'
#
loop_
_entity.id
_entity.type
_entity.pdbx_description
1 polymer ?
#
loop_
_entity_poly.entity_id
_entity_poly.type
_entity_poly.pdbx_seq_one_letter_code
_entity_poly.pdbx_strand_id
1 'polypeptide(L)'
;NSGGPFMWSTAGYGILVDSDGGYPYTNSTDRKMEFYYGGTPAEGRRYEKEDVEYFIMLGEPKEIMAGFSKITGTSPMIPKWSLGFSNFEWDIDEDEFYEMVELYRAKNIPIDGYAFDYDTK
;
A
#
# COMPACT_ATOMS: atom_id res chain seq x y z
N ASN A 1 -8.77 -0.45 0.39
CA ASN A 1 -7.85 -0.02 -0.67
C ASN A 1 -6.70 0.74 -0.03
N SER A 2 -5.52 0.10 0.03
CA SER A 2 -4.29 0.77 0.40
C SER A 2 -3.70 1.42 -0.85
N GLY A 3 -3.56 2.72 -0.85
CA GLY A 3 -2.94 3.49 -1.91
C GLY A 3 -1.84 4.38 -1.35
N GLY A 4 -0.77 4.55 -2.10
CA GLY A 4 0.27 5.53 -1.80
C GLY A 4 0.05 6.81 -2.59
N PRO A 5 0.77 7.88 -2.28
CA PRO A 5 0.66 9.16 -2.97
C PRO A 5 1.32 9.16 -4.36
N PHE A 6 1.61 8.00 -4.92
CA PHE A 6 2.26 7.81 -6.21
C PHE A 6 1.37 7.08 -7.19
N MET A 7 1.38 7.55 -8.43
CA MET A 7 0.71 6.89 -9.54
C MET A 7 1.48 7.10 -10.84
N TRP A 8 1.30 6.21 -11.78
CA TRP A 8 1.90 6.32 -13.11
C TRP A 8 0.94 5.84 -14.20
N SER A 9 1.21 6.26 -15.42
CA SER A 9 0.40 5.93 -16.59
C SER A 9 1.29 5.46 -17.75
N THR A 10 0.78 4.54 -18.53
CA THR A 10 1.39 4.15 -19.83
C THR A 10 1.38 5.27 -20.87
N ALA A 11 0.73 6.39 -20.56
CA ALA A 11 0.83 7.62 -21.35
C ALA A 11 2.15 8.37 -21.16
N GLY A 12 3.10 7.80 -20.39
CA GLY A 12 4.46 8.29 -20.25
C GLY A 12 4.67 9.31 -19.12
N TYR A 13 3.87 9.23 -18.05
CA TYR A 13 4.06 10.08 -16.88
C TYR A 13 3.78 9.37 -15.57
N GLY A 14 4.44 9.84 -14.52
CA GLY A 14 4.15 9.49 -13.13
C GLY A 14 4.05 10.75 -12.28
N ILE A 15 3.25 10.71 -11.23
CA ILE A 15 3.07 11.80 -10.28
C ILE A 15 3.22 11.26 -8.86
N LEU A 16 4.11 11.87 -8.10
CA LEU A 16 4.26 11.67 -6.67
C LEU A 16 3.81 12.95 -5.98
N VAL A 17 2.89 12.85 -5.04
CA VAL A 17 2.49 13.96 -4.20
C VAL A 17 3.12 13.81 -2.82
N ASP A 18 4.03 14.71 -2.49
CA ASP A 18 4.68 14.76 -1.18
C ASP A 18 3.84 15.57 -0.21
N SER A 19 2.97 14.86 0.47
CA SER A 19 2.00 15.47 1.36
C SER A 19 1.47 14.46 2.36
N ASP A 20 1.36 14.89 3.60
CA ASP A 20 0.73 14.09 4.65
C ASP A 20 -0.75 13.85 4.33
N GLY A 21 -1.13 12.58 4.21
CA GLY A 21 -2.52 12.18 4.01
C GLY A 21 -3.08 12.37 2.60
N GLY A 22 -2.23 12.68 1.61
CA GLY A 22 -2.63 12.70 0.21
C GLY A 22 -2.68 11.30 -0.39
N TYR A 23 -3.75 10.96 -1.11
CA TYR A 23 -3.82 9.73 -1.90
C TYR A 23 -4.47 10.00 -3.25
N PRO A 24 -4.01 9.32 -4.32
CA PRO A 24 -4.62 9.45 -5.63
C PRO A 24 -5.95 8.69 -5.67
N TYR A 25 -6.92 9.33 -6.22
CA TYR A 25 -8.22 8.74 -6.52
C TYR A 25 -8.49 8.81 -8.02
N THR A 26 -8.81 7.68 -8.62
CA THR A 26 -9.23 7.63 -10.02
C THR A 26 -10.73 7.40 -10.10
N ASN A 27 -11.45 8.37 -10.62
CA ASN A 27 -12.84 8.17 -11.00
C ASN A 27 -12.89 7.57 -12.40
N SER A 28 -13.29 6.30 -12.49
CA SER A 28 -13.39 5.58 -13.76
C SER A 28 -14.43 6.16 -14.70
N THR A 29 -15.44 6.83 -14.18
CA THR A 29 -16.52 7.43 -14.95
C THR A 29 -16.08 8.72 -15.65
N ASP A 30 -15.36 9.56 -14.94
CA ASP A 30 -14.95 10.89 -15.43
C ASP A 30 -13.54 10.90 -16.05
N ARG A 31 -12.82 9.79 -15.95
CA ARG A 31 -11.40 9.69 -16.35
C ARG A 31 -10.53 10.78 -15.74
N LYS A 32 -10.91 11.26 -14.56
CA LYS A 32 -10.17 12.24 -13.79
C LYS A 32 -9.31 11.55 -12.75
N MET A 33 -8.19 12.15 -12.51
CA MET A 33 -7.28 11.83 -11.46
C MET A 33 -7.36 12.96 -10.42
N GLU A 34 -7.73 12.62 -9.22
CA GLU A 34 -7.86 13.58 -8.13
C GLU A 34 -6.98 13.14 -6.97
N PHE A 35 -6.37 14.10 -6.29
CA PHE A 35 -5.65 13.85 -5.06
C PHE A 35 -6.47 14.42 -3.91
N TYR A 36 -6.79 13.55 -2.96
CA TYR A 36 -7.45 13.94 -1.73
C TYR A 36 -6.44 14.24 -0.65
N TYR A 37 -6.61 15.35 0.01
CA TYR A 37 -5.83 15.78 1.16
C TYR A 37 -6.67 15.73 2.42
N GLY A 38 -6.07 15.20 3.48
CA GLY A 38 -6.77 15.01 4.73
C GLY A 38 -7.69 13.79 4.73
N GLY A 39 -8.05 13.34 5.91
CA GLY A 39 -9.02 12.26 6.09
C GLY A 39 -10.39 12.62 5.52
N THR A 40 -11.24 11.64 5.36
CA THR A 40 -12.62 11.88 4.94
C THR A 40 -13.30 12.86 5.91
N PRO A 41 -14.22 13.71 5.45
CA PRO A 41 -14.96 14.62 6.32
C PRO A 41 -15.67 13.90 7.49
N ALA A 42 -15.96 12.60 7.35
CA ALA A 42 -16.55 11.76 8.38
C ALA A 42 -15.60 11.47 9.56
N GLU A 43 -14.29 11.54 9.36
CA GLU A 43 -13.30 11.26 10.41
C GLU A 43 -12.88 12.50 11.21
N GLY A 44 -13.40 13.66 10.89
CA GLY A 44 -13.11 14.91 11.59
C GLY A 44 -11.66 15.37 11.52
N ARG A 45 -10.83 14.70 10.72
CA ARG A 45 -9.42 15.07 10.54
C ARG A 45 -9.33 16.12 9.44
N ARG A 46 -9.25 17.37 9.85
CA ARG A 46 -8.84 18.46 8.98
C ARG A 46 -7.33 18.63 9.10
N TYR A 47 -6.61 18.26 8.08
CA TYR A 47 -5.25 18.73 7.94
C TYR A 47 -5.33 20.12 7.30
N GLU A 48 -5.04 21.14 8.06
CA GLU A 48 -4.81 22.45 7.50
C GLU A 48 -3.50 22.38 6.74
N LYS A 49 -3.59 22.28 5.43
CA LYS A 49 -2.41 22.28 4.60
C LYS A 49 -2.32 23.56 3.83
N GLU A 50 -1.20 24.22 4.01
CA GLU A 50 -0.91 25.48 3.36
C GLU A 50 -0.34 25.27 1.95
N ASP A 51 0.51 24.24 1.77
CA ASP A 51 1.21 23.97 0.52
C ASP A 51 1.14 22.51 0.10
N VAL A 52 1.20 22.30 -1.22
CA VAL A 52 1.25 20.98 -1.84
C VAL A 52 2.52 20.88 -2.69
N GLU A 53 3.39 19.94 -2.36
CA GLU A 53 4.53 19.60 -3.17
C GLU A 53 4.24 18.33 -3.99
N TYR A 54 4.61 18.35 -5.26
CA TYR A 54 4.46 17.19 -6.11
C TYR A 54 5.60 17.09 -7.13
N PHE A 55 5.91 15.87 -7.52
CA PHE A 55 6.94 15.57 -8.49
C PHE A 55 6.31 14.92 -9.72
N ILE A 56 6.66 15.41 -10.89
CA ILE A 56 6.24 14.81 -12.17
C ILE A 56 7.45 14.12 -12.80
N MET A 57 7.28 12.84 -13.11
CA MET A 57 8.25 12.03 -13.81
C MET A 57 7.73 11.75 -15.22
N LEU A 58 8.55 11.98 -16.22
CA LEU A 58 8.20 11.71 -17.62
C LEU A 58 9.10 10.61 -18.18
N GLY A 59 8.53 9.75 -19.02
CA GLY A 59 9.27 8.68 -19.69
C GLY A 59 8.52 7.36 -19.73
N GLU A 60 9.23 6.32 -20.10
CA GLU A 60 8.73 4.94 -20.07
C GLU A 60 8.58 4.45 -18.62
N PRO A 61 7.76 3.42 -18.36
CA PRO A 61 7.51 2.93 -17.00
C PRO A 61 8.75 2.67 -16.15
N LYS A 62 9.82 2.15 -16.77
CA LYS A 62 11.09 1.92 -16.05
C LYS A 62 11.79 3.22 -15.65
N GLU A 63 11.71 4.24 -16.48
CA GLU A 63 12.30 5.56 -16.21
C GLU A 63 11.51 6.28 -15.11
N ILE A 64 10.19 6.17 -15.14
CA ILE A 64 9.30 6.69 -14.11
C ILE A 64 9.61 6.04 -12.75
N MET A 65 9.71 4.71 -12.71
CA MET A 65 10.06 3.98 -11.48
C MET A 65 11.47 4.29 -10.97
N ALA A 66 12.42 4.48 -11.88
CA ALA A 66 13.78 4.93 -11.52
C ALA A 66 13.77 6.35 -10.95
N GLY A 67 12.98 7.24 -11.53
CA GLY A 67 12.76 8.60 -11.00
C GLY A 67 12.14 8.58 -9.60
N PHE A 68 11.08 7.80 -9.42
CA PHE A 68 10.46 7.59 -8.13
C PHE A 68 11.47 7.11 -7.08
N SER A 69 12.25 6.07 -7.39
CA SER A 69 13.27 5.54 -6.47
C SER A 69 14.39 6.52 -6.13
N LYS A 70 14.69 7.48 -7.02
CA LYS A 70 15.65 8.55 -6.72
C LYS A 70 15.14 9.54 -5.68
N ILE A 71 13.83 9.76 -5.65
CA ILE A 71 13.19 10.67 -4.70
C ILE A 71 12.95 9.97 -3.36
N THR A 72 12.35 8.77 -3.40
CA THR A 72 11.91 8.05 -2.19
C THR A 72 12.98 7.13 -1.58
N GLY A 73 14.06 6.89 -2.30
CA GLY A 73 15.01 5.84 -1.96
C GLY A 73 14.58 4.47 -2.50
N THR A 74 15.44 3.49 -2.33
CA THR A 74 15.18 2.09 -2.71
C THR A 74 14.79 1.28 -1.49
N SER A 75 13.88 0.33 -1.67
CA SER A 75 13.54 -0.63 -0.62
C SER A 75 14.75 -1.46 -0.22
N PRO A 76 14.99 -1.69 1.07
CA PRO A 76 16.03 -2.60 1.51
C PRO A 76 15.71 -4.04 1.08
N MET A 77 16.74 -4.87 0.99
CA MET A 77 16.54 -6.30 0.74
C MET A 77 15.79 -6.91 1.93
N ILE A 78 14.64 -7.49 1.64
CA ILE A 78 13.82 -8.15 2.66
C ILE A 78 14.34 -9.58 2.94
N PRO A 79 14.13 -10.13 4.14
CA PRO A 79 14.52 -11.49 4.46
C PRO A 79 13.76 -12.50 3.62
N LYS A 80 14.42 -13.64 3.33
CA LYS A 80 13.87 -14.65 2.41
C LYS A 80 12.49 -15.18 2.83
N TRP A 81 12.25 -15.35 4.12
CA TRP A 81 10.97 -15.83 4.62
C TRP A 81 9.79 -14.90 4.28
N SER A 82 10.02 -13.59 4.19
CA SER A 82 8.98 -12.63 3.84
C SER A 82 8.56 -12.67 2.37
N LEU A 83 9.26 -13.45 1.54
CA LEU A 83 8.87 -13.77 0.16
C LEU A 83 8.06 -15.07 0.08
N GLY A 84 7.86 -15.76 1.19
CA GLY A 84 7.07 -16.97 1.27
C GLY A 84 5.58 -16.70 1.44
N PHE A 85 4.83 -17.76 1.68
CA PHE A 85 3.41 -17.65 1.89
C PHE A 85 3.10 -17.13 3.30
N SER A 86 2.29 -16.09 3.36
CA SER A 86 1.74 -15.57 4.62
C SER A 86 0.22 -15.58 4.57
N ASN A 87 -0.41 -16.10 5.61
CA ASN A 87 -1.85 -16.01 5.80
C ASN A 87 -2.19 -14.78 6.62
N PHE A 88 -3.28 -14.11 6.23
CA PHE A 88 -3.86 -12.97 6.95
C PHE A 88 -5.30 -13.35 7.27
N GLU A 89 -5.64 -13.33 8.52
CA GLU A 89 -6.95 -13.78 8.95
C GLU A 89 -7.59 -12.79 9.93
N TRP A 90 -8.89 -12.62 9.75
CA TRP A 90 -9.70 -11.68 10.49
C TRP A 90 -10.59 -12.43 11.48
N ASP A 91 -10.86 -11.82 12.64
CA ASP A 91 -11.80 -12.28 13.66
C ASP A 91 -11.48 -13.70 14.19
N ILE A 92 -10.19 -13.99 14.36
CA ILE A 92 -9.73 -15.24 14.98
C ILE A 92 -9.19 -14.98 16.38
N ASP A 93 -9.31 -16.00 17.22
CA ASP A 93 -8.68 -16.03 18.53
C ASP A 93 -7.34 -16.79 18.54
N GLU A 94 -6.70 -16.85 19.71
CA GLU A 94 -5.40 -17.49 19.87
C GLU A 94 -5.47 -19.00 19.58
N ASP A 95 -6.55 -19.68 20.01
CA ASP A 95 -6.71 -21.11 19.83
C ASP A 95 -6.91 -21.44 18.34
N GLU A 96 -7.76 -20.69 17.66
CA GLU A 96 -7.96 -20.82 16.20
C GLU A 96 -6.68 -20.58 15.43
N PHE A 97 -5.86 -19.62 15.85
CA PHE A 97 -4.55 -19.38 15.25
C PHE A 97 -3.65 -20.61 15.33
N TYR A 98 -3.52 -21.21 16.52
CA TYR A 98 -2.71 -22.41 16.68
C TYR A 98 -3.25 -23.60 15.90
N GLU A 99 -4.57 -23.81 15.89
CA GLU A 99 -5.21 -24.85 15.10
C GLU A 99 -4.91 -24.69 13.60
N MET A 100 -4.97 -23.49 13.06
CA MET A 100 -4.67 -23.22 11.66
C MET A 100 -3.20 -23.48 11.34
N VAL A 101 -2.26 -23.03 12.17
CA VAL A 101 -0.84 -23.29 11.97
C VAL A 101 -0.54 -24.79 11.97
N GLU A 102 -1.11 -25.53 12.89
CA GLU A 102 -0.96 -26.99 12.95
C GLU A 102 -1.59 -27.69 11.73
N LEU A 103 -2.73 -27.19 11.25
CA LEU A 103 -3.36 -27.71 10.04
C LEU A 103 -2.49 -27.53 8.79
N TYR A 104 -1.87 -26.35 8.61
CA TYR A 104 -0.90 -26.11 7.54
C TYR A 104 0.25 -27.13 7.58
N ARG A 105 0.82 -27.36 8.77
CA ARG A 105 1.90 -28.32 8.98
C ARG A 105 1.45 -29.75 8.73
N ALA A 106 0.30 -30.15 9.24
CA ALA A 106 -0.25 -31.50 9.04
C ALA A 106 -0.56 -31.81 7.58
N LYS A 107 -0.90 -30.79 6.79
CA LYS A 107 -1.14 -30.91 5.35
C LYS A 107 0.12 -30.73 4.48
N ASN A 108 1.29 -30.51 5.10
CA ASN A 108 2.53 -30.18 4.41
C ASN A 108 2.40 -28.95 3.49
N ILE A 109 1.60 -27.99 3.87
CA ILE A 109 1.48 -26.71 3.18
C ILE A 109 2.48 -25.75 3.82
N PRO A 110 3.48 -25.25 3.07
CA PRO A 110 4.44 -24.33 3.63
C PRO A 110 3.76 -23.00 3.99
N ILE A 111 4.12 -22.50 5.16
CA ILE A 111 3.71 -21.19 5.65
C ILE A 111 4.89 -20.53 6.35
N ASP A 112 5.19 -19.29 5.98
CA ASP A 112 6.32 -18.51 6.47
C ASP A 112 5.89 -17.36 7.39
N GLY A 113 4.65 -16.93 7.28
CA GLY A 113 4.09 -15.88 8.11
C GLY A 113 2.62 -16.07 8.39
N TYR A 114 2.19 -15.52 9.50
CA TYR A 114 0.77 -15.42 9.87
C TYR A 114 0.54 -14.06 10.50
N ALA A 115 -0.47 -13.33 10.05
CA ALA A 115 -0.81 -12.04 10.59
C ALA A 115 -2.28 -12.00 10.99
N PHE A 116 -2.51 -11.39 12.13
CA PHE A 116 -3.84 -11.04 12.60
C PHE A 116 -4.25 -9.74 11.92
N ASP A 117 -5.42 -9.73 11.31
CA ASP A 117 -6.04 -8.52 10.83
C ASP A 117 -6.91 -7.91 11.94
N TYR A 118 -7.60 -6.86 11.63
CA TYR A 118 -8.45 -6.10 12.54
C TYR A 118 -9.48 -7.00 13.26
N ASP A 119 -9.81 -6.69 14.53
CA ASP A 119 -10.75 -7.42 15.40
C ASP A 119 -10.30 -8.83 15.85
N THR A 120 -9.05 -9.01 16.20
CA THR A 120 -8.61 -10.18 16.98
C THR A 120 -9.19 -10.12 18.39
N LYS A 121 -9.75 -11.23 18.86
CA LYS A 121 -10.31 -11.38 20.21
C LYS A 121 -9.25 -11.74 21.23
#